data_9fd59e1fcf842cf5f896451bd48f945b
#
_entry.id   9fd59e1fcf842cf5f896451bd48f945b
#
_cell.length_a   1.000
_cell.length_b   1.000
_cell.length_c   1.000
_cell.angle_alpha   90.00
_cell.angle_beta   90.00
_cell.angle_gamma   90.00
#
_symmetry.space_group_name_H-M   'P 1'
#
loop_
_entity.id
_entity.type
_entity.pdbx_description
1 polymer ?
#
loop_
_entity_poly.entity_id
_entity_poly.type
_entity_poly.pdbx_seq_one_letter_code
_entity_poly.pdbx_strand_id
1 'polypeptide(L)'
;MIGLLQDLRYAVRQFLKTPGLTILVIITIALGVGANTALFSVVNGVLLNPLPYPEPDQLVALRESKPNFEWGTIPYPTFRDWQKDNHTFSSIAVWRGYAFSLTGAGEAEQVNAQLVSSDFFPILGVKPLLGRSFLAGEDEIGAAPIAVISEGLWRR
;
A
#
# COMPACT_ATOMS: atom_id res chain seq x y z
N MET A 1 -25.35 -39.82 -23.91
CA MET A 1 -24.55 -38.71 -24.45
C MET A 1 -25.20 -37.99 -25.64
N ILE A 2 -26.08 -38.63 -26.40
CA ILE A 2 -26.77 -38.05 -27.58
C ILE A 2 -27.81 -37.00 -27.15
N GLY A 3 -28.47 -37.14 -26.01
CA GLY A 3 -29.45 -36.17 -25.50
C GLY A 3 -28.91 -34.79 -25.17
N LEU A 4 -27.74 -34.72 -24.52
CA LEU A 4 -27.10 -33.45 -24.12
C LEU A 4 -26.76 -32.53 -25.32
N LEU A 5 -26.31 -33.10 -26.40
CA LEU A 5 -26.02 -32.37 -27.65
C LEU A 5 -27.31 -31.87 -28.35
N GLN A 6 -28.37 -32.66 -28.27
CA GLN A 6 -29.66 -32.25 -28.80
C GLN A 6 -30.30 -31.14 -27.96
N ASP A 7 -30.21 -31.23 -26.63
CA ASP A 7 -30.72 -30.22 -25.70
C ASP A 7 -29.97 -28.90 -25.85
N LEU A 8 -28.66 -28.96 -25.99
CA LEU A 8 -27.82 -27.76 -26.24
C LEU A 8 -28.19 -27.07 -27.58
N ARG A 9 -28.39 -27.88 -28.66
CA ARG A 9 -28.79 -27.36 -29.95
C ARG A 9 -30.18 -26.73 -29.93
N TYR A 10 -31.10 -27.35 -29.17
CA TYR A 10 -32.45 -26.82 -28.96
C TYR A 10 -32.41 -25.50 -28.18
N ALA A 11 -31.63 -25.42 -27.09
CA ALA A 11 -31.47 -24.22 -26.28
C ALA A 11 -30.91 -23.05 -27.11
N VAL A 12 -29.85 -23.29 -27.89
CA VAL A 12 -29.28 -22.25 -28.77
C VAL A 12 -30.28 -21.73 -29.78
N ARG A 13 -31.07 -22.65 -30.40
CA ARG A 13 -32.12 -22.29 -31.35
C ARG A 13 -33.26 -21.49 -30.71
N GLN A 14 -33.55 -21.76 -29.44
CA GLN A 14 -34.56 -21.02 -28.69
C GLN A 14 -34.09 -19.61 -28.37
N PHE A 15 -32.83 -19.45 -27.96
CA PHE A 15 -32.24 -18.13 -27.73
C PHE A 15 -32.23 -17.23 -28.97
N LEU A 16 -32.00 -17.83 -30.15
CA LEU A 16 -32.03 -17.10 -31.42
C LEU A 16 -33.45 -16.69 -31.85
N LYS A 17 -34.50 -17.39 -31.37
CA LYS A 17 -35.89 -17.05 -31.68
C LYS A 17 -36.44 -15.90 -30.85
N THR A 18 -35.87 -15.64 -29.66
CA THR A 18 -36.31 -14.58 -28.75
C THR A 18 -35.13 -13.65 -28.37
N PRO A 19 -34.60 -12.90 -29.35
CA PRO A 19 -33.36 -12.15 -29.14
C PRO A 19 -33.47 -11.07 -28.04
N GLY A 20 -34.61 -10.41 -27.89
CA GLY A 20 -34.82 -9.38 -26.86
C GLY A 20 -34.73 -9.95 -25.44
N LEU A 21 -35.37 -11.10 -25.18
CA LEU A 21 -35.29 -11.76 -23.88
C LEU A 21 -33.88 -12.28 -23.61
N THR A 22 -33.23 -12.85 -24.63
CA THR A 22 -31.87 -13.37 -24.53
C THR A 22 -30.86 -12.26 -24.16
N ILE A 23 -30.95 -11.11 -24.82
CA ILE A 23 -30.11 -9.97 -24.50
C ILE A 23 -30.33 -9.46 -23.07
N LEU A 24 -31.60 -9.36 -22.64
CA LEU A 24 -31.92 -8.95 -21.28
C LEU A 24 -31.32 -9.89 -20.23
N VAL A 25 -31.47 -11.22 -20.43
CA VAL A 25 -30.89 -12.21 -19.53
C VAL A 25 -29.35 -12.11 -19.48
N ILE A 26 -28.72 -11.99 -20.65
CA ILE A 26 -27.26 -11.86 -20.74
C ILE A 26 -26.78 -10.60 -20.00
N ILE A 27 -27.44 -9.46 -20.20
CA ILE A 27 -27.08 -8.20 -19.51
C ILE A 27 -27.25 -8.35 -17.99
N THR A 28 -28.35 -8.97 -17.55
CA THR A 28 -28.58 -9.18 -16.11
C THR A 28 -27.50 -10.06 -15.48
N ILE A 29 -27.16 -11.17 -16.12
CA ILE A 29 -26.09 -12.06 -15.64
C ILE A 29 -24.73 -11.34 -15.70
N ALA A 30 -24.43 -10.64 -16.78
CA ALA A 30 -23.17 -9.92 -16.94
C ALA A 30 -22.99 -8.83 -15.87
N LEU A 31 -24.05 -8.08 -15.54
CA LEU A 31 -24.02 -7.10 -14.46
C LEU A 31 -23.82 -7.75 -13.10
N GLY A 32 -24.53 -8.85 -12.81
CA GLY A 32 -24.39 -9.55 -11.54
C GLY A 32 -23.01 -10.16 -11.34
N VAL A 33 -22.50 -10.86 -12.33
CA VAL A 33 -21.15 -11.45 -12.29
C VAL A 33 -20.09 -10.37 -12.31
N GLY A 34 -20.24 -9.34 -13.19
CA GLY A 34 -19.28 -8.26 -13.34
C GLY A 34 -19.12 -7.44 -12.06
N ALA A 35 -20.21 -7.09 -11.40
CA ALA A 35 -20.17 -6.35 -10.13
C ALA A 35 -19.45 -7.15 -9.03
N ASN A 36 -19.76 -8.43 -8.86
CA ASN A 36 -19.10 -9.28 -7.88
C ASN A 36 -17.61 -9.47 -8.19
N THR A 37 -17.26 -9.66 -9.46
CA THR A 37 -15.87 -9.80 -9.88
C THR A 37 -15.07 -8.52 -9.64
N ALA A 38 -15.64 -7.35 -9.95
CA ALA A 38 -15.00 -6.07 -9.70
C ALA A 38 -14.76 -5.85 -8.19
N LEU A 39 -15.77 -6.11 -7.36
CA LEU A 39 -15.65 -6.01 -5.91
C LEU A 39 -14.57 -6.95 -5.36
N PHE A 40 -14.58 -8.20 -5.79
CA PHE A 40 -13.58 -9.19 -5.38
C PHE A 40 -12.16 -8.79 -5.84
N SER A 41 -12.02 -8.23 -7.04
CA SER A 41 -10.73 -7.77 -7.55
C SER A 41 -10.14 -6.65 -6.69
N VAL A 42 -10.98 -5.70 -6.24
CA VAL A 42 -10.55 -4.63 -5.32
C VAL A 42 -10.16 -5.21 -3.96
N VAL A 43 -11.01 -6.07 -3.39
CA VAL A 43 -10.71 -6.72 -2.10
C VAL A 43 -9.42 -7.53 -2.19
N ASN A 44 -9.27 -8.33 -3.24
CA ASN A 44 -8.06 -9.13 -3.46
C ASN A 44 -6.82 -8.24 -3.64
N GLY A 45 -6.91 -7.17 -4.43
CA GLY A 45 -5.77 -6.28 -4.70
C GLY A 45 -5.34 -5.42 -3.51
N VAL A 46 -6.27 -5.09 -2.61
CA VAL A 46 -5.99 -4.17 -1.49
C VAL A 46 -5.82 -4.90 -0.15
N LEU A 47 -6.62 -5.95 0.09
CA LEU A 47 -6.68 -6.62 1.40
C LEU A 47 -5.98 -7.98 1.42
N LEU A 48 -6.03 -8.73 0.32
CA LEU A 48 -5.56 -10.11 0.29
C LEU A 48 -4.16 -10.25 -0.31
N ASN A 49 -3.75 -9.34 -1.18
CA ASN A 49 -2.39 -9.36 -1.68
C ASN A 49 -1.42 -8.85 -0.60
N PRO A 50 -0.36 -9.59 -0.32
CA PRO A 50 0.66 -9.13 0.62
C PRO A 50 1.31 -7.85 0.10
N LEU A 51 1.72 -7.00 1.02
CA LEU A 51 2.48 -5.79 0.70
C LEU A 51 3.76 -6.17 -0.09
N PRO A 52 4.23 -5.33 -1.02
CA PRO A 52 5.38 -5.63 -1.87
C PRO A 52 6.72 -5.49 -1.11
N TYR A 53 6.78 -6.03 0.10
CA TYR A 53 7.97 -6.09 0.94
C TYR A 53 8.46 -7.54 1.03
N PRO A 54 9.76 -7.78 1.31
CA PRO A 54 10.32 -9.13 1.38
C PRO A 54 9.65 -10.05 2.41
N GLU A 55 9.26 -9.53 3.57
CA GLU A 55 8.64 -10.28 4.66
C GLU A 55 7.44 -9.53 5.25
N PRO A 56 6.35 -9.36 4.47
CA PRO A 56 5.24 -8.51 4.88
C PRO A 56 4.52 -9.01 6.14
N ASP A 57 4.49 -10.31 6.38
CA ASP A 57 3.83 -10.94 7.53
C ASP A 57 4.57 -10.68 8.85
N GLN A 58 5.82 -10.25 8.81
CA GLN A 58 6.61 -9.89 9.98
C GLN A 58 6.54 -8.39 10.31
N LEU A 59 5.94 -7.60 9.42
CA LEU A 59 5.80 -6.16 9.63
C LEU A 59 4.56 -5.85 10.46
N VAL A 60 4.74 -5.14 11.56
CA VAL A 60 3.66 -4.68 12.43
C VAL A 60 3.71 -3.17 12.62
N ALA A 61 2.55 -2.52 12.58
CA ALA A 61 2.44 -1.11 12.88
C ALA A 61 2.10 -0.92 14.37
N LEU A 62 3.02 -0.32 15.10
CA LEU A 62 2.80 0.03 16.51
C LEU A 62 2.12 1.40 16.60
N ARG A 63 1.13 1.50 17.48
CA ARG A 63 0.39 2.74 17.72
C ARG A 63 0.14 2.92 19.20
N GLU A 64 0.15 4.17 19.64
CA GLU A 64 -0.26 4.51 21.00
C GLU A 64 -1.78 4.70 21.05
N SER A 65 -2.45 4.04 22.00
CA SER A 65 -3.86 4.22 22.31
C SER A 65 -4.00 4.82 23.71
N LYS A 66 -4.83 5.84 23.85
CA LYS A 66 -5.21 6.47 25.13
C LYS A 66 -6.71 6.43 25.31
N PRO A 67 -7.25 6.44 26.54
CA PRO A 67 -8.68 6.28 26.81
C PRO A 67 -9.63 7.21 26.04
N ASN A 68 -9.17 8.34 25.52
CA ASN A 68 -9.96 9.30 24.76
C ASN A 68 -9.36 9.61 23.39
N PHE A 69 -8.39 8.82 22.91
CA PHE A 69 -7.67 9.08 21.68
C PHE A 69 -7.15 7.77 21.09
N GLU A 70 -7.90 7.22 20.14
CA GLU A 70 -7.58 5.89 19.56
C GLU A 70 -6.32 5.87 18.70
N TRP A 71 -5.86 7.04 18.20
CA TRP A 71 -4.80 7.14 17.20
C TRP A 71 -3.82 8.25 17.58
N GLY A 72 -2.87 7.96 18.46
CA GLY A 72 -1.84 8.89 18.88
C GLY A 72 -0.61 8.86 17.99
N THR A 73 -0.01 10.04 17.76
CA THR A 73 1.36 10.13 17.23
C THR A 73 2.31 9.83 18.37
N ILE A 74 3.24 8.89 18.15
CA ILE A 74 4.26 8.54 19.15
C ILE A 74 5.32 9.65 19.15
N PRO A 75 5.57 10.32 20.30
CA PRO A 75 6.65 11.29 20.42
C PRO A 75 8.01 10.62 20.20
N TYR A 76 8.96 11.32 19.56
CA TYR A 76 10.29 10.76 19.30
C TYR A 76 11.03 10.28 20.57
N PRO A 77 10.96 10.95 21.73
CA PRO A 77 11.54 10.41 22.98
C PRO A 77 10.96 9.05 23.37
N THR A 78 9.61 8.90 23.28
CA THR A 78 8.95 7.62 23.58
C THR A 78 9.41 6.50 22.62
N PHE A 79 9.60 6.84 21.35
CA PHE A 79 10.17 5.89 20.37
C PHE A 79 11.58 5.45 20.79
N ARG A 80 12.43 6.36 21.25
CA ARG A 80 13.79 6.05 21.72
C ARG A 80 13.77 5.14 22.96
N ASP A 81 12.83 5.36 23.89
CA ASP A 81 12.65 4.48 25.04
C ASP A 81 12.21 3.09 24.59
N TRP A 82 11.25 3.00 23.68
CA TRP A 82 10.82 1.72 23.12
C TRP A 82 11.95 0.99 22.38
N GLN A 83 12.78 1.70 21.62
CA GLN A 83 13.92 1.12 20.93
C GLN A 83 14.94 0.53 21.91
N LYS A 84 15.19 1.26 23.02
CA LYS A 84 16.13 0.84 24.05
C LYS A 84 15.65 -0.37 24.85
N ASP A 85 14.36 -0.39 25.20
CA ASP A 85 13.75 -1.43 26.03
C ASP A 85 13.12 -2.56 25.18
N ASN A 86 13.38 -2.56 23.87
CA ASN A 86 12.85 -3.56 22.97
C ASN A 86 13.54 -4.93 23.16
N HIS A 87 12.73 -5.93 23.46
CA HIS A 87 13.14 -7.34 23.54
C HIS A 87 12.28 -8.26 22.64
N THR A 88 11.32 -7.69 21.91
CA THR A 88 10.32 -8.43 21.14
C THR A 88 10.53 -8.37 19.65
N PHE A 89 10.91 -7.19 19.14
CA PHE A 89 11.07 -6.95 17.72
C PHE A 89 12.55 -6.97 17.33
N SER A 90 12.85 -7.45 16.14
CA SER A 90 14.22 -7.44 15.59
C SER A 90 14.72 -6.01 15.38
N SER A 91 13.85 -5.10 14.99
CA SER A 91 14.11 -3.67 14.90
C SER A 91 12.80 -2.87 14.97
N ILE A 92 12.88 -1.59 15.36
CA ILE A 92 11.75 -0.66 15.41
C ILE A 92 12.15 0.61 14.67
N ALA A 93 11.29 1.09 13.77
CA ALA A 93 11.45 2.37 13.10
C ALA A 93 10.25 3.28 13.33
N VAL A 94 10.47 4.58 13.23
CA VAL A 94 9.41 5.59 13.31
C VAL A 94 9.40 6.42 12.03
N TRP A 95 8.21 6.86 11.64
CA TRP A 95 8.04 7.83 10.56
C TRP A 95 6.98 8.87 10.89
N ARG A 96 7.12 10.05 10.30
CA ARG A 96 6.16 11.14 10.43
C ARG A 96 6.04 11.89 9.11
N GLY A 97 4.82 12.08 8.63
CA GLY A 97 4.54 12.94 7.48
C GLY A 97 4.94 14.39 7.77
N TYR A 98 5.59 15.02 6.78
CA TYR A 98 6.01 16.42 6.84
C TYR A 98 5.97 17.04 5.44
N ALA A 99 5.70 18.34 5.37
CA ALA A 99 5.74 19.07 4.12
C ALA A 99 6.94 20.04 4.13
N PHE A 100 7.80 19.94 3.13
CA PHE A 100 8.93 20.82 2.93
C PHE A 100 8.68 21.77 1.77
N SER A 101 9.21 22.99 1.87
CA SER A 101 9.29 23.91 0.75
C SER A 101 10.64 23.74 0.06
N LEU A 102 10.62 23.21 -1.16
CA LEU A 102 11.80 23.11 -2.01
C LEU A 102 12.05 24.46 -2.65
N THR A 103 13.23 25.04 -2.40
CA THR A 103 13.65 26.36 -2.93
C THR A 103 15.02 26.24 -3.56
N GLY A 104 15.37 27.18 -4.44
CA GLY A 104 16.70 27.25 -5.05
C GLY A 104 16.83 26.65 -6.44
N ALA A 105 15.81 25.97 -6.96
CA ALA A 105 15.79 25.39 -8.30
C ALA A 105 14.59 25.86 -9.16
N GLY A 106 14.13 27.11 -8.95
CA GLY A 106 12.96 27.68 -9.63
C GLY A 106 11.97 28.29 -8.66
N GLU A 107 10.66 28.24 -8.99
CA GLU A 107 9.60 28.65 -8.06
C GLU A 107 9.56 27.72 -6.85
N ALA A 108 9.22 28.28 -5.67
CA ALA A 108 9.11 27.49 -4.46
C ALA A 108 7.98 26.46 -4.59
N GLU A 109 8.29 25.20 -4.44
CA GLU A 109 7.35 24.07 -4.52
C GLU A 109 7.20 23.40 -3.15
N GLN A 110 5.97 23.07 -2.76
CA GLN A 110 5.72 22.28 -1.56
C GLN A 110 5.82 20.79 -1.89
N VAL A 111 6.73 20.08 -1.21
CA VAL A 111 6.95 18.65 -1.40
C VAL A 111 6.50 17.90 -0.16
N ASN A 112 5.60 16.93 -0.33
CA ASN A 112 5.25 16.00 0.74
C ASN A 112 6.40 15.02 0.95
N ALA A 113 6.85 14.91 2.19
CA ALA A 113 7.94 14.04 2.58
C ALA A 113 7.63 13.30 3.88
N GLN A 114 8.52 12.43 4.29
CA GLN A 114 8.46 11.76 5.57
C GLN A 114 9.79 11.90 6.29
N LEU A 115 9.73 12.29 7.55
CA LEU A 115 10.84 12.15 8.48
C LEU A 115 10.84 10.70 8.96
N VAL A 116 11.95 10.02 8.84
CA VAL A 116 12.10 8.61 9.16
C VAL A 116 13.34 8.36 9.99
N SER A 117 13.30 7.34 10.85
CA SER A 117 14.50 6.86 11.53
C SER A 117 15.42 6.08 10.58
N SER A 118 16.69 5.91 10.93
CA SER A 118 17.71 5.22 10.14
C SER A 118 17.32 3.79 9.76
N ASP A 119 16.58 3.09 10.63
CA ASP A 119 16.15 1.71 10.45
C ASP A 119 14.94 1.54 9.52
N PHE A 120 14.32 2.64 9.07
CA PHE A 120 13.06 2.59 8.30
C PHE A 120 13.19 1.78 7.00
N PHE A 121 14.17 2.08 6.15
CA PHE A 121 14.38 1.35 4.91
C PHE A 121 14.90 -0.08 5.12
N PRO A 122 15.85 -0.33 6.04
CA PRO A 122 16.25 -1.69 6.39
C PRO A 122 15.11 -2.60 6.81
N ILE A 123 14.20 -2.14 7.67
CA ILE A 123 13.02 -2.91 8.10
C ILE A 123 12.11 -3.26 6.92
N LEU A 124 11.91 -2.34 5.99
CA LEU A 124 11.12 -2.59 4.79
C LEU A 124 11.85 -3.41 3.73
N GLY A 125 13.14 -3.69 3.91
CA GLY A 125 13.98 -4.39 2.92
C GLY A 125 14.18 -3.61 1.62
N VAL A 126 13.94 -2.30 1.63
CA VAL A 126 14.02 -1.42 0.45
C VAL A 126 15.40 -0.79 0.36
N LYS A 127 16.00 -0.87 -0.83
CA LYS A 127 17.29 -0.23 -1.13
C LYS A 127 17.10 0.90 -2.13
N PRO A 128 17.80 2.03 -1.97
CA PRO A 128 17.79 3.08 -2.99
C PRO A 128 18.40 2.57 -4.30
N LEU A 129 17.88 3.04 -5.43
CA LEU A 129 18.42 2.72 -6.76
C LEU A 129 19.80 3.31 -6.99
N LEU A 130 20.05 4.51 -6.45
CA LEU A 130 21.32 5.24 -6.50
C LEU A 130 21.67 5.73 -5.11
N GLY A 131 22.97 5.80 -4.80
CA GLY A 131 23.45 6.26 -3.52
C GLY A 131 23.33 5.21 -2.41
N ARG A 132 22.93 5.63 -1.21
CA ARG A 132 22.83 4.78 -0.03
C ARG A 132 21.59 5.08 0.80
N SER A 133 21.22 4.18 1.67
CA SER A 133 20.25 4.41 2.73
C SER A 133 20.88 5.20 3.89
N PHE A 134 20.07 5.52 4.89
CA PHE A 134 20.53 6.17 6.12
C PHE A 134 21.44 5.22 6.93
N LEU A 135 22.41 5.80 7.61
CA LEU A 135 23.30 5.12 8.56
C LEU A 135 22.79 5.35 9.99
N ALA A 136 23.19 4.48 10.90
CA ALA A 136 22.90 4.63 12.31
C ALA A 136 23.43 5.98 12.85
N GLY A 137 22.56 6.69 13.57
CA GLY A 137 22.88 8.02 14.14
C GLY A 137 22.63 9.20 13.21
N GLU A 138 22.32 8.99 11.92
CA GLU A 138 21.97 10.08 11.00
C GLU A 138 20.57 10.66 11.25
N ASP A 139 19.76 10.01 12.06
CA ASP A 139 18.47 10.47 12.55
C ASP A 139 18.54 11.13 13.94
N GLU A 140 19.74 11.33 14.51
CA GLU A 140 19.93 11.99 15.79
C GLU A 140 19.92 13.52 15.67
N ILE A 141 19.56 14.17 16.78
CA ILE A 141 19.54 15.64 16.84
C ILE A 141 20.95 16.18 16.65
N GLY A 142 21.13 17.04 15.65
CA GLY A 142 22.42 17.63 15.29
C GLY A 142 23.19 16.90 14.21
N ALA A 143 22.71 15.76 13.74
CA ALA A 143 23.26 15.10 12.56
C ALA A 143 23.09 15.96 11.30
N ALA A 144 23.94 15.74 10.31
CA ALA A 144 23.83 16.43 9.03
C ALA A 144 22.52 16.07 8.32
N PRO A 145 21.79 17.06 7.77
CA PRO A 145 20.55 16.78 7.06
C PRO A 145 20.81 15.99 5.77
N ILE A 146 20.22 14.82 5.67
CA ILE A 146 20.25 13.95 4.49
C ILE A 146 18.85 13.61 4.06
N ALA A 147 18.67 13.39 2.76
CA ALA A 147 17.40 12.99 2.18
C ALA A 147 17.57 11.89 1.15
N VAL A 148 16.62 10.96 1.12
CA VAL A 148 16.40 10.05 0.01
C VAL A 148 15.21 10.58 -0.77
N ILE A 149 15.40 10.84 -2.06
CA ILE A 149 14.37 11.40 -2.92
C ILE A 149 13.80 10.34 -3.86
N SER A 150 12.53 10.49 -4.26
CA SER A 150 11.93 9.63 -5.25
C SER A 150 12.49 9.89 -6.65
N GLU A 151 12.44 8.90 -7.53
CA GLU A 151 12.81 9.06 -8.94
C GLU A 151 12.03 10.19 -9.62
N GLY A 152 10.74 10.33 -9.29
CA GLY A 152 9.90 11.41 -9.83
C GLY A 152 10.36 12.81 -9.42
N LEU A 153 10.88 12.99 -8.20
CA LEU A 153 11.45 14.26 -7.76
C LEU A 153 12.85 14.49 -8.37
N TRP A 154 13.63 13.42 -8.54
CA TRP A 154 14.96 13.49 -9.15
C TRP A 154 14.92 13.93 -10.62
N ARG A 155 13.87 13.55 -11.36
CA ARG A 155 13.72 13.84 -12.80
C ARG A 155 13.08 15.19 -13.12
N ARG A 156 12.65 15.95 -12.12
CA ARG A 156 12.14 17.32 -12.28
C ARG A 156 13.28 18.32 -12.30
#